data_0ba80dfb9e575a0e37e384126b21f4a1
#
_entry.id   0ba80dfb9e575a0e37e384126b21f4a1
#
_cell.length_a   1.000
_cell.length_b   1.000
_cell.length_c   1.000
_cell.angle_alpha   90.00
_cell.angle_beta   90.00
_cell.angle_gamma   90.00
#
_symmetry.space_group_name_H-M   'P 1'
#
loop_
_entity.id
_entity.type
_entity.pdbx_description
1 polymer ?
#
loop_
_entity_poly.entity_id
_entity_poly.type
_entity_poly.pdbx_seq_one_letter_code
_entity_poly.pdbx_strand_id
1 'polypeptide(L)'
;MARTSLSGFPEWLPEGRIIEMHVLDELRRVFELHGFAGIETRAVETLEQLEAKGETSKEIYVLDRLQALKAAAAGGRAHKDKGMGLHFDLTVPFARYVVENANELDFPFKRYQIQKVWRGERPQDGRFREFTQADIDVVGNGELPFHFEVDLPLVMAQALNNLPIPPVRVLVNNRKVVQGVCESLGVTDVESALRGLDKIDKIGPEGVAAELAQSGIDGDQASVLLQMAQIRTSDASEVRARLAALGVGGELLDEGLKELTELLDTANKRMPGAVVADLKIARGLDYYTGSVYESEIEGHEDLGSICSGGRYDSLAKDGKRTYPGVGLSIGVSRLVSRMISAPMVTASRKVPTAVVVAVIAEEQRERSETIAAVLRSRGISTDVAPSAAKFGKQIKFADKRGIPFVWFPGEEGSADTVKDIRSGEQVDADPHTWVLPEADAVPTIEKVTD
;
A
#
# COMPACT_ATOMS: atom_id res chain seq x y z
N MET A 1 -11.23 20.52 -26.12
CA MET A 1 -11.14 19.05 -26.16
C MET A 1 -11.77 18.53 -24.88
N ALA A 2 -12.71 17.57 -24.97
CA ALA A 2 -13.23 16.91 -23.78
C ALA A 2 -12.06 16.21 -23.07
N ARG A 3 -11.94 16.36 -21.74
CA ARG A 3 -10.96 15.63 -20.94
C ARG A 3 -11.37 14.14 -20.93
N THR A 4 -10.72 13.33 -21.75
CA THR A 4 -10.89 11.87 -21.71
C THR A 4 -9.89 11.31 -20.72
N SER A 5 -10.27 11.27 -19.43
CA SER A 5 -9.51 10.50 -18.45
C SER A 5 -9.70 9.01 -18.74
N LEU A 6 -8.62 8.26 -18.75
CA LEU A 6 -8.68 6.80 -18.90
C LEU A 6 -9.19 6.19 -17.59
N SER A 7 -10.36 5.53 -17.64
CA SER A 7 -11.01 4.99 -16.45
C SER A 7 -10.14 3.94 -15.75
N GLY A 8 -9.90 4.13 -14.45
CA GLY A 8 -9.07 3.24 -13.63
C GLY A 8 -7.56 3.53 -13.68
N PHE A 9 -7.14 4.61 -14.34
CA PHE A 9 -5.75 5.06 -14.40
C PHE A 9 -5.67 6.44 -13.73
N PRO A 10 -5.46 6.51 -12.41
CA PRO A 10 -5.47 7.77 -11.67
C PRO A 10 -4.23 8.60 -11.96
N GLU A 11 -4.42 9.92 -12.08
CA GLU A 11 -3.36 10.91 -12.18
C GLU A 11 -3.60 11.95 -11.08
N TRP A 12 -2.69 12.03 -10.12
CA TRP A 12 -2.78 12.99 -9.03
C TRP A 12 -2.36 14.39 -9.47
N LEU A 13 -3.11 15.39 -9.04
CA LEU A 13 -2.64 16.78 -9.08
C LEU A 13 -1.43 16.93 -8.13
N PRO A 14 -0.61 18.01 -8.27
CA PRO A 14 0.61 18.19 -7.46
C PRO A 14 0.41 18.02 -5.95
N GLU A 15 -0.67 18.52 -5.38
CA GLU A 15 -1.01 18.36 -3.96
C GLU A 15 -1.24 16.88 -3.60
N GLY A 16 -2.05 16.16 -4.38
CA GLY A 16 -2.27 14.73 -4.18
C GLY A 16 -0.99 13.92 -4.37
N ARG A 17 -0.10 14.35 -5.28
CA ARG A 17 1.20 13.71 -5.48
C ARG A 17 2.13 13.92 -4.28
N ILE A 18 2.09 15.07 -3.61
CA ILE A 18 2.82 15.33 -2.36
C ILE A 18 2.34 14.38 -1.27
N ILE A 19 1.01 14.19 -1.14
CA ILE A 19 0.44 13.23 -0.19
C ILE A 19 0.94 11.81 -0.49
N GLU A 20 0.88 11.40 -1.76
CA GLU A 20 1.37 10.07 -2.17
C GLU A 20 2.85 9.89 -1.86
N MET A 21 3.70 10.88 -2.20
CA MET A 21 5.14 10.81 -1.93
C MET A 21 5.43 10.69 -0.44
N HIS A 22 4.73 11.44 0.41
CA HIS A 22 4.89 11.35 1.86
C HIS A 22 4.56 9.95 2.38
N VAL A 23 3.46 9.36 1.90
CA VAL A 23 3.08 7.97 2.24
C VAL A 23 4.19 7.00 1.81
N LEU A 24 4.68 7.11 0.58
CA LEU A 24 5.73 6.24 0.05
C LEU A 24 7.05 6.35 0.84
N ASP A 25 7.44 7.57 1.21
CA ASP A 25 8.66 7.84 1.95
C ASP A 25 8.58 7.29 3.37
N GLU A 26 7.42 7.43 4.05
CA GLU A 26 7.22 6.87 5.38
C GLU A 26 7.20 5.34 5.36
N LEU A 27 6.51 4.71 4.40
CA LEU A 27 6.54 3.26 4.24
C LEU A 27 7.97 2.75 4.02
N ARG A 28 8.71 3.36 3.10
CA ARG A 28 10.12 3.01 2.83
C ARG A 28 10.96 3.13 4.09
N ARG A 29 10.85 4.26 4.80
CA ARG A 29 11.60 4.52 6.02
C ARG A 29 11.38 3.43 7.07
N VAL A 30 10.12 3.03 7.30
CA VAL A 30 9.79 1.99 8.29
C VAL A 30 10.32 0.63 7.83
N PHE A 31 10.14 0.27 6.56
CA PHE A 31 10.64 -1.01 6.04
C PHE A 31 12.16 -1.12 6.17
N GLU A 32 12.91 -0.07 5.84
CA GLU A 32 14.37 -0.02 5.98
C GLU A 32 14.82 -0.08 7.45
N LEU A 33 14.09 0.57 8.38
CA LEU A 33 14.35 0.45 9.83
C LEU A 33 14.21 -1.00 10.34
N HIS A 34 13.35 -1.79 9.72
CA HIS A 34 13.19 -3.22 10.03
C HIS A 34 14.12 -4.13 9.21
N GLY A 35 15.07 -3.56 8.45
CA GLY A 35 16.08 -4.30 7.71
C GLY A 35 15.57 -4.97 6.43
N PHE A 36 14.50 -4.46 5.81
CA PHE A 36 14.07 -4.91 4.50
C PHE A 36 14.90 -4.23 3.41
N ALA A 37 15.43 -5.02 2.47
CA ALA A 37 16.17 -4.52 1.32
C ALA A 37 15.21 -4.11 0.20
N GLY A 38 15.42 -2.93 -0.38
CA GLY A 38 14.63 -2.46 -1.53
C GLY A 38 15.01 -3.21 -2.79
N ILE A 39 14.01 -3.76 -3.50
CA ILE A 39 14.19 -4.32 -4.84
C ILE A 39 13.13 -3.78 -5.79
N GLU A 40 13.39 -3.93 -7.08
CA GLU A 40 12.41 -3.70 -8.15
C GLU A 40 12.53 -4.83 -9.18
N THR A 41 11.39 -5.43 -9.54
CA THR A 41 11.34 -6.45 -10.59
C THR A 41 10.87 -5.82 -11.90
N ARG A 42 11.12 -6.49 -13.02
CA ARG A 42 10.58 -6.04 -14.30
C ARG A 42 9.04 -6.03 -14.27
N ALA A 43 8.44 -5.02 -14.88
CA ALA A 43 6.97 -4.88 -14.94
C ALA A 43 6.32 -5.83 -15.97
N VAL A 44 7.12 -6.37 -16.89
CA VAL A 44 6.69 -7.27 -17.96
C VAL A 44 7.18 -8.67 -17.69
N GLU A 45 6.24 -9.62 -17.67
CA GLU A 45 6.50 -11.05 -17.50
C GLU A 45 5.96 -11.85 -18.69
N THR A 46 6.38 -13.10 -18.84
CA THR A 46 5.76 -14.02 -19.81
C THR A 46 4.35 -14.40 -19.33
N LEU A 47 3.42 -14.62 -20.27
CA LEU A 47 2.07 -15.09 -19.91
C LEU A 47 2.12 -16.40 -19.13
N GLU A 48 3.02 -17.31 -19.51
CA GLU A 48 3.27 -18.57 -18.78
C GLU A 48 3.56 -18.32 -17.29
N GLN A 49 4.38 -17.30 -16.97
CA GLN A 49 4.72 -16.94 -15.60
C GLN A 49 3.54 -16.29 -14.86
N LEU A 50 2.78 -15.44 -15.55
CA LEU A 50 1.63 -14.77 -14.96
C LEU A 50 0.44 -15.71 -14.71
N GLU A 51 0.24 -16.71 -15.58
CA GLU A 51 -0.82 -17.71 -15.49
C GLU A 51 -0.50 -18.85 -14.51
N ALA A 52 0.75 -19.00 -14.09
CA ALA A 52 1.19 -20.07 -13.18
C ALA A 52 0.46 -20.09 -11.82
N LYS A 53 -0.30 -19.05 -11.49
CA LYS A 53 -1.07 -18.89 -10.24
C LYS A 53 -2.59 -19.13 -10.35
N GLY A 54 -3.11 -19.67 -11.43
CA GLY A 54 -4.54 -20.03 -11.52
C GLY A 54 -5.44 -18.90 -12.08
N GLU A 55 -6.64 -18.69 -11.54
CA GLU A 55 -7.77 -17.94 -12.15
C GLU A 55 -7.55 -16.44 -12.47
N THR A 56 -6.35 -15.89 -12.31
CA THR A 56 -6.02 -14.47 -12.56
C THR A 56 -5.90 -14.10 -14.05
N SER A 57 -6.00 -15.07 -14.96
CA SER A 57 -5.87 -14.83 -16.42
C SER A 57 -6.81 -13.76 -16.99
N LYS A 58 -7.98 -13.56 -16.38
CA LYS A 58 -8.97 -12.55 -16.81
C LYS A 58 -8.54 -11.11 -16.53
N GLU A 59 -7.54 -10.91 -15.69
CA GLU A 59 -7.10 -9.61 -15.20
C GLU A 59 -5.79 -9.13 -15.80
N ILE A 60 -5.11 -9.98 -16.59
CA ILE A 60 -3.79 -9.72 -17.16
C ILE A 60 -3.90 -8.82 -18.38
N TYR A 61 -3.18 -7.69 -18.38
CA TYR A 61 -2.97 -6.90 -19.59
C TYR A 61 -1.89 -7.55 -20.45
N VAL A 62 -2.28 -7.96 -21.66
CA VAL A 62 -1.36 -8.54 -22.65
C VAL A 62 -0.68 -7.45 -23.44
N LEU A 63 0.62 -7.58 -23.64
CA LEU A 63 1.45 -6.68 -24.42
C LEU A 63 1.79 -7.29 -25.78
N ASP A 64 1.61 -6.49 -26.83
CA ASP A 64 2.07 -6.83 -28.16
C ASP A 64 2.64 -5.59 -28.86
N ARG A 65 3.51 -5.81 -29.85
CA ARG A 65 4.03 -4.71 -30.67
C ARG A 65 2.92 -4.19 -31.57
N LEU A 66 2.75 -2.89 -31.65
CA LEU A 66 1.72 -2.27 -32.50
C LEU A 66 1.77 -2.77 -33.96
N GLN A 67 2.98 -3.03 -34.49
CA GLN A 67 3.15 -3.57 -35.82
C GLN A 67 2.64 -5.00 -35.95
N ALA A 68 2.83 -5.85 -34.93
CA ALA A 68 2.34 -7.22 -34.89
C ALA A 68 0.80 -7.24 -34.83
N LEU A 69 0.19 -6.38 -33.98
CA LEU A 69 -1.27 -6.21 -33.92
C LEU A 69 -1.84 -5.77 -35.28
N LYS A 70 -1.21 -4.81 -35.96
CA LYS A 70 -1.64 -4.38 -37.29
C LYS A 70 -1.49 -5.49 -38.35
N ALA A 71 -0.41 -6.27 -38.30
CA ALA A 71 -0.19 -7.39 -39.20
C ALA A 71 -1.21 -8.53 -38.95
N ALA A 72 -1.51 -8.86 -37.70
CA ALA A 72 -2.54 -9.84 -37.34
C ALA A 72 -3.93 -9.39 -37.80
N ALA A 73 -4.29 -8.12 -37.60
CA ALA A 73 -5.55 -7.55 -38.07
C ALA A 73 -5.68 -7.57 -39.61
N ALA A 74 -4.54 -7.55 -40.36
CA ALA A 74 -4.50 -7.68 -41.80
C ALA A 74 -4.44 -9.14 -42.31
N GLY A 75 -4.66 -10.14 -41.41
CA GLY A 75 -4.64 -11.57 -41.79
C GLY A 75 -3.26 -12.21 -41.82
N GLY A 76 -2.23 -11.53 -41.30
CA GLY A 76 -0.88 -12.07 -41.12
C GLY A 76 -0.80 -13.12 -40.03
N ARG A 77 0.24 -13.96 -40.04
CA ARG A 77 0.47 -14.95 -38.99
C ARG A 77 0.81 -14.25 -37.67
N ALA A 78 0.12 -14.63 -36.59
CA ALA A 78 0.51 -14.27 -35.23
C ALA A 78 1.97 -14.69 -34.96
N HIS A 79 2.73 -13.82 -34.30
CA HIS A 79 4.09 -14.13 -33.88
C HIS A 79 4.09 -15.33 -32.92
N LYS A 80 5.07 -16.23 -33.07
CA LYS A 80 5.29 -17.39 -32.18
C LYS A 80 5.97 -17.02 -30.84
N ASP A 81 6.06 -15.74 -30.51
CA ASP A 81 6.66 -15.35 -29.24
C ASP A 81 5.78 -15.81 -28.06
N LYS A 82 6.42 -16.30 -27.00
CA LYS A 82 5.76 -16.47 -25.70
C LYS A 82 5.12 -15.14 -25.36
N GLY A 83 3.79 -15.05 -25.32
CA GLY A 83 3.08 -13.80 -25.06
C GLY A 83 3.64 -13.11 -23.80
N MET A 84 3.57 -11.81 -23.77
CA MET A 84 4.00 -10.98 -22.62
C MET A 84 2.80 -10.25 -22.04
N GLY A 85 2.84 -10.01 -20.73
CA GLY A 85 1.82 -9.22 -20.03
C GLY A 85 2.44 -8.32 -18.96
N LEU A 86 1.63 -7.36 -18.49
CA LEU A 86 1.98 -6.56 -17.32
C LEU A 86 1.69 -7.37 -16.05
N HIS A 87 2.57 -7.28 -15.07
CA HIS A 87 2.34 -7.94 -13.79
C HIS A 87 1.13 -7.32 -13.06
N PHE A 88 0.32 -8.17 -12.44
CA PHE A 88 -0.90 -7.78 -11.73
C PHE A 88 -0.71 -7.72 -10.21
N ASP A 89 0.41 -8.23 -9.71
CA ASP A 89 0.89 -8.15 -8.33
C ASP A 89 2.42 -8.08 -8.31
N LEU A 90 3.00 -7.92 -7.11
CA LEU A 90 4.46 -7.94 -6.93
C LEU A 90 4.99 -9.28 -6.42
N THR A 91 4.11 -10.19 -5.98
CA THR A 91 4.48 -11.47 -5.40
C THR A 91 4.87 -12.50 -6.47
N VAL A 92 4.18 -12.53 -7.62
CA VAL A 92 4.53 -13.44 -8.74
C VAL A 92 5.91 -13.12 -9.33
N PRO A 93 6.19 -11.85 -9.69
CA PRO A 93 7.53 -11.47 -10.14
C PRO A 93 8.61 -11.72 -9.08
N PHE A 94 8.27 -11.51 -7.80
CA PHE A 94 9.18 -11.77 -6.69
C PHE A 94 9.51 -13.26 -6.54
N ALA A 95 8.51 -14.15 -6.61
CA ALA A 95 8.74 -15.59 -6.54
C ALA A 95 9.71 -16.06 -7.64
N ARG A 96 9.55 -15.57 -8.88
CA ARG A 96 10.50 -15.80 -9.97
C ARG A 96 11.88 -15.23 -9.64
N TYR A 97 11.94 -13.98 -9.14
CA TYR A 97 13.19 -13.31 -8.78
C TYR A 97 13.99 -14.12 -7.75
N VAL A 98 13.32 -14.65 -6.71
CA VAL A 98 13.94 -15.50 -5.69
C VAL A 98 14.55 -16.76 -6.34
N VAL A 99 13.79 -17.44 -7.19
CA VAL A 99 14.26 -18.66 -7.86
C VAL A 99 15.45 -18.38 -8.78
N GLU A 100 15.37 -17.32 -9.59
CA GLU A 100 16.44 -16.96 -10.55
C GLU A 100 17.73 -16.53 -9.85
N ASN A 101 17.65 -15.94 -8.64
CA ASN A 101 18.78 -15.36 -7.93
C ASN A 101 19.11 -16.09 -6.61
N ALA A 102 18.57 -17.29 -6.38
CA ALA A 102 18.68 -17.99 -5.11
C ALA A 102 20.12 -18.23 -4.62
N ASN A 103 21.10 -18.29 -5.53
CA ASN A 103 22.51 -18.47 -5.18
C ASN A 103 23.22 -17.16 -4.80
N GLU A 104 22.60 -16.02 -5.08
CA GLU A 104 23.13 -14.68 -4.80
C GLU A 104 22.40 -14.02 -3.59
N LEU A 105 21.32 -14.66 -3.10
CA LEU A 105 20.53 -14.13 -1.99
C LEU A 105 20.92 -14.80 -0.67
N ASP A 106 21.03 -13.98 0.38
CA ASP A 106 21.18 -14.46 1.75
C ASP A 106 19.81 -14.72 2.38
N PHE A 107 19.58 -15.92 2.90
CA PHE A 107 18.33 -16.34 3.53
C PHE A 107 18.41 -16.34 5.06
N PRO A 108 17.35 -15.94 5.79
CA PRO A 108 16.07 -15.45 5.30
C PRO A 108 16.20 -14.10 4.57
N PHE A 109 15.68 -14.03 3.35
CA PHE A 109 15.73 -12.82 2.54
C PHE A 109 14.53 -11.92 2.85
N LYS A 110 14.81 -10.72 3.36
CA LYS A 110 13.83 -9.70 3.67
C LYS A 110 13.84 -8.62 2.60
N ARG A 111 12.75 -8.46 1.87
CA ARG A 111 12.65 -7.44 0.82
C ARG A 111 11.47 -6.51 1.02
N TYR A 112 11.57 -5.27 0.57
CA TYR A 112 10.42 -4.46 0.21
C TYR A 112 10.45 -4.09 -1.26
N GLN A 113 9.27 -3.83 -1.84
CA GLN A 113 9.12 -3.38 -3.22
C GLN A 113 7.94 -2.42 -3.30
N ILE A 114 8.19 -1.24 -3.89
CA ILE A 114 7.16 -0.23 -4.13
C ILE A 114 7.10 0.01 -5.63
N GLN A 115 6.05 -0.50 -6.27
CA GLN A 115 5.95 -0.46 -7.74
C GLN A 115 4.49 -0.44 -8.18
N LYS A 116 4.25 0.03 -9.41
CA LYS A 116 2.93 -0.05 -10.05
C LYS A 116 2.63 -1.47 -10.48
N VAL A 117 1.35 -1.82 -10.41
CA VAL A 117 0.76 -3.07 -10.93
C VAL A 117 -0.47 -2.75 -11.76
N TRP A 118 -0.89 -3.70 -12.61
CA TRP A 118 -1.99 -3.50 -13.56
C TRP A 118 -3.00 -4.65 -13.47
N ARG A 119 -4.29 -4.30 -13.30
CA ARG A 119 -5.39 -5.27 -13.27
C ARG A 119 -6.51 -4.87 -14.20
N GLY A 120 -6.97 -5.81 -15.02
CA GLY A 120 -8.06 -5.62 -15.98
C GLY A 120 -9.46 -5.48 -15.37
N GLU A 121 -9.58 -5.48 -14.04
CA GLU A 121 -10.82 -5.37 -13.28
C GLU A 121 -11.64 -4.12 -13.65
N ARG A 122 -12.95 -4.20 -13.39
CA ARG A 122 -13.82 -3.04 -13.50
C ARG A 122 -13.48 -2.04 -12.40
N PRO A 123 -13.14 -0.79 -12.73
CA PRO A 123 -12.83 0.25 -11.74
C PRO A 123 -14.02 0.50 -10.80
N GLN A 124 -13.71 0.68 -9.52
CA GLN A 124 -14.64 1.06 -8.46
C GLN A 124 -13.96 2.10 -7.56
N ASP A 125 -14.67 2.62 -6.55
CA ASP A 125 -14.06 3.50 -5.57
C ASP A 125 -12.89 2.80 -4.87
N GLY A 126 -11.72 3.45 -4.90
CA GLY A 126 -10.47 2.90 -4.39
C GLY A 126 -9.91 1.67 -5.14
N ARG A 127 -10.51 1.23 -6.26
CA ARG A 127 -10.00 0.16 -7.12
C ARG A 127 -9.66 0.68 -8.50
N PHE A 128 -8.39 0.59 -8.84
CA PHE A 128 -7.82 1.09 -10.08
C PHE A 128 -7.31 -0.05 -10.96
N ARG A 129 -7.15 0.25 -12.24
CA ARG A 129 -6.51 -0.63 -13.22
C ARG A 129 -4.99 -0.49 -13.23
N GLU A 130 -4.48 0.68 -12.91
CA GLU A 130 -3.08 0.95 -12.62
C GLU A 130 -2.99 1.54 -11.22
N PHE A 131 -2.20 0.93 -10.33
CA PHE A 131 -2.05 1.41 -8.96
C PHE A 131 -0.70 0.99 -8.37
N THR A 132 -0.26 1.73 -7.36
CA THR A 132 0.98 1.43 -6.63
C THR A 132 0.67 0.48 -5.48
N GLN A 133 1.47 -0.60 -5.39
CA GLN A 133 1.57 -1.47 -4.22
C GLN A 133 2.88 -1.20 -3.49
N ALA A 134 2.87 -1.39 -2.17
CA ALA A 134 4.05 -1.42 -1.33
C ALA A 134 4.04 -2.73 -0.54
N ASP A 135 4.92 -3.63 -0.92
CA ASP A 135 4.98 -5.00 -0.41
C ASP A 135 6.22 -5.20 0.46
N ILE A 136 6.07 -5.96 1.53
CA ILE A 136 7.17 -6.57 2.28
C ILE A 136 7.02 -8.07 2.30
N ASP A 137 8.13 -8.79 2.14
CA ASP A 137 8.19 -10.25 2.27
C ASP A 137 9.45 -10.69 3.00
N VAL A 138 9.33 -11.82 3.68
CA VAL A 138 10.45 -12.60 4.18
C VAL A 138 10.35 -13.99 3.58
N VAL A 139 11.44 -14.44 2.96
CA VAL A 139 11.50 -15.76 2.32
C VAL A 139 12.65 -16.55 2.91
N GLY A 140 12.39 -17.81 3.25
CA GLY A 140 13.37 -18.78 3.72
C GLY A 140 13.87 -19.69 2.60
N ASN A 141 14.84 -20.53 2.91
CA ASN A 141 15.33 -21.58 2.04
C ASN A 141 15.08 -22.94 2.69
N GLY A 142 14.07 -23.65 2.21
CA GLY A 142 13.57 -24.90 2.77
C GLY A 142 12.62 -24.73 3.95
N GLU A 143 12.91 -23.79 4.85
CA GLU A 143 12.07 -23.47 6.01
C GLU A 143 11.99 -21.96 6.23
N LEU A 144 10.94 -21.52 6.95
CA LEU A 144 10.78 -20.16 7.41
C LEU A 144 10.26 -20.17 8.85
N PRO A 145 11.02 -19.66 9.84
CA PRO A 145 10.61 -19.59 11.23
C PRO A 145 9.32 -18.80 11.45
N PHE A 146 8.45 -19.30 12.34
CA PHE A 146 7.12 -18.74 12.62
C PHE A 146 7.14 -17.28 13.11
N HIS A 147 8.20 -16.86 13.82
CA HIS A 147 8.28 -15.49 14.33
C HIS A 147 8.14 -14.41 13.24
N PHE A 148 8.46 -14.71 11.97
CA PHE A 148 8.25 -13.77 10.86
C PHE A 148 6.76 -13.52 10.57
N GLU A 149 5.89 -14.51 10.86
CA GLU A 149 4.44 -14.30 10.78
C GLU A 149 3.92 -13.34 11.85
N VAL A 150 4.62 -13.25 12.99
CA VAL A 150 4.34 -12.26 14.04
C VAL A 150 4.94 -10.89 13.71
N ASP A 151 6.15 -10.85 13.16
CA ASP A 151 6.87 -9.59 12.93
C ASP A 151 6.24 -8.76 11.80
N LEU A 152 5.83 -9.38 10.69
CA LEU A 152 5.32 -8.65 9.53
C LEU A 152 4.08 -7.79 9.81
N PRO A 153 3.00 -8.30 10.44
CA PRO A 153 1.84 -7.48 10.77
C PRO A 153 2.17 -6.32 11.70
N LEU A 154 3.16 -6.45 12.59
CA LEU A 154 3.61 -5.36 13.45
C LEU A 154 4.36 -4.28 12.68
N VAL A 155 5.21 -4.65 11.72
CA VAL A 155 5.87 -3.70 10.81
C VAL A 155 4.83 -2.92 10.01
N MET A 156 3.82 -3.60 9.48
CA MET A 156 2.73 -2.96 8.74
C MET A 156 1.88 -2.04 9.62
N ALA A 157 1.51 -2.49 10.82
CA ALA A 157 0.79 -1.68 11.79
C ALA A 157 1.57 -0.40 12.14
N GLN A 158 2.88 -0.51 12.38
CA GLN A 158 3.75 0.63 12.63
C GLN A 158 3.78 1.58 11.43
N ALA A 159 4.00 1.07 10.23
CA ALA A 159 4.12 1.88 9.02
C ALA A 159 2.83 2.67 8.73
N LEU A 160 1.67 2.03 8.88
CA LEU A 160 0.38 2.67 8.64
C LEU A 160 -0.02 3.63 9.77
N ASN A 161 0.26 3.30 11.03
CA ASN A 161 -0.07 4.18 12.17
C ASN A 161 0.89 5.37 12.33
N ASN A 162 2.01 5.40 11.63
CA ASN A 162 2.86 6.58 11.53
C ASN A 162 2.30 7.65 10.56
N LEU A 163 1.35 7.27 9.71
CA LEU A 163 0.68 8.22 8.83
C LEU A 163 -0.37 9.02 9.61
N PRO A 164 -0.64 10.29 9.24
CA PRO A 164 -1.64 11.13 9.91
C PRO A 164 -3.08 10.76 9.49
N ILE A 165 -3.43 9.49 9.62
CA ILE A 165 -4.76 8.92 9.35
C ILE A 165 -5.37 8.38 10.64
N PRO A 166 -6.67 8.00 10.67
CA PRO A 166 -7.22 7.28 11.80
C PRO A 166 -6.48 5.95 12.05
N PRO A 167 -6.55 5.40 13.29
CA PRO A 167 -5.85 4.18 13.64
C PRO A 167 -6.13 3.03 12.68
N VAL A 168 -5.08 2.28 12.36
CA VAL A 168 -5.15 1.08 11.51
C VAL A 168 -4.90 -0.14 12.36
N ARG A 169 -5.78 -1.14 12.25
CA ARG A 169 -5.62 -2.46 12.87
C ARG A 169 -5.32 -3.50 11.80
N VAL A 170 -4.41 -4.40 12.10
CA VAL A 170 -4.16 -5.59 11.28
C VAL A 170 -5.06 -6.71 11.80
N LEU A 171 -5.89 -7.23 10.93
CA LEU A 171 -6.75 -8.36 11.18
C LEU A 171 -6.03 -9.64 10.78
N VAL A 172 -6.14 -10.69 11.59
CA VAL A 172 -5.45 -11.96 11.33
C VAL A 172 -6.36 -13.15 11.52
N ASN A 173 -6.21 -14.14 10.64
CA ASN A 173 -6.69 -15.49 10.83
C ASN A 173 -5.59 -16.48 10.45
N ASN A 174 -5.84 -17.77 10.65
CA ASN A 174 -4.98 -18.84 10.17
C ASN A 174 -5.80 -19.80 9.31
N ARG A 175 -5.31 -20.11 8.12
CA ARG A 175 -6.02 -21.00 7.17
C ARG A 175 -6.27 -22.37 7.75
N LYS A 176 -5.35 -22.90 8.58
CA LYS A 176 -5.51 -24.18 9.27
C LYS A 176 -6.69 -24.19 10.24
N VAL A 177 -7.03 -23.03 10.85
CA VAL A 177 -8.21 -22.92 11.72
C VAL A 177 -9.47 -23.16 10.93
N VAL A 178 -9.67 -22.48 9.82
CA VAL A 178 -10.87 -22.62 8.98
C VAL A 178 -10.95 -24.02 8.39
N GLN A 179 -9.85 -24.53 7.84
CA GLN A 179 -9.77 -25.89 7.30
C GLN A 179 -10.06 -26.95 8.35
N GLY A 180 -9.48 -26.83 9.55
CA GLY A 180 -9.68 -27.77 10.65
C GLY A 180 -11.11 -27.76 11.18
N VAL A 181 -11.78 -26.59 11.20
CA VAL A 181 -13.23 -26.53 11.51
C VAL A 181 -14.02 -27.24 10.41
N CYS A 182 -13.73 -27.02 9.14
CA CYS A 182 -14.37 -27.72 8.02
C CYS A 182 -14.17 -29.25 8.13
N GLU A 183 -12.95 -29.72 8.42
CA GLU A 183 -12.65 -31.15 8.61
C GLU A 183 -13.43 -31.72 9.80
N SER A 184 -13.47 -31.02 10.94
CA SER A 184 -14.24 -31.44 12.11
C SER A 184 -15.73 -31.60 11.84
N LEU A 185 -16.26 -30.77 10.95
CA LEU A 185 -17.67 -30.79 10.53
C LEU A 185 -17.94 -31.79 9.40
N GLY A 186 -16.91 -32.43 8.82
CA GLY A 186 -17.04 -33.31 7.65
C GLY A 186 -17.33 -32.55 6.35
N VAL A 187 -17.02 -31.26 6.25
CA VAL A 187 -17.15 -30.47 5.04
C VAL A 187 -16.05 -30.88 4.05
N THR A 188 -16.45 -31.39 2.88
CA THR A 188 -15.51 -31.87 1.86
C THR A 188 -15.07 -30.80 0.88
N ASP A 189 -15.91 -29.81 0.59
CA ASP A 189 -15.58 -28.65 -0.26
C ASP A 189 -15.18 -27.44 0.59
N VAL A 190 -13.96 -27.51 1.12
CA VAL A 190 -13.38 -26.43 1.94
C VAL A 190 -13.24 -25.12 1.16
N GLU A 191 -12.89 -25.18 -0.14
CA GLU A 191 -12.72 -23.99 -0.96
C GLU A 191 -14.04 -23.23 -1.16
N SER A 192 -15.15 -23.92 -1.29
CA SER A 192 -16.48 -23.29 -1.35
C SER A 192 -16.87 -22.68 0.01
N ALA A 193 -16.53 -23.33 1.13
CA ALA A 193 -16.72 -22.75 2.47
C ALA A 193 -15.93 -21.43 2.62
N LEU A 194 -14.66 -21.44 2.27
CA LEU A 194 -13.79 -20.25 2.32
C LEU A 194 -14.35 -19.12 1.43
N ARG A 195 -14.75 -19.42 0.19
CA ARG A 195 -15.33 -18.43 -0.74
C ARG A 195 -16.67 -17.87 -0.25
N GLY A 196 -17.48 -18.69 0.41
CA GLY A 196 -18.72 -18.24 1.01
C GLY A 196 -18.50 -17.27 2.16
N LEU A 197 -17.64 -17.65 3.11
CA LEU A 197 -17.31 -16.81 4.27
C LEU A 197 -16.73 -15.46 3.88
N ASP A 198 -15.88 -15.38 2.86
CA ASP A 198 -15.32 -14.13 2.35
C ASP A 198 -16.37 -13.10 1.88
N LYS A 199 -17.57 -13.55 1.57
CA LYS A 199 -18.65 -12.68 1.11
C LYS A 199 -19.54 -12.17 2.24
N ILE A 200 -19.27 -12.54 3.50
CA ILE A 200 -20.17 -12.28 4.62
C ILE A 200 -20.51 -10.78 4.78
N ASP A 201 -19.54 -9.90 4.56
CA ASP A 201 -19.75 -8.43 4.64
C ASP A 201 -20.56 -7.89 3.45
N LYS A 202 -20.67 -8.63 2.34
CA LYS A 202 -21.37 -8.19 1.12
C LYS A 202 -22.79 -8.70 1.03
N ILE A 203 -23.01 -9.97 1.38
CA ILE A 203 -24.32 -10.64 1.20
C ILE A 203 -24.97 -11.02 2.53
N GLY A 204 -24.31 -10.76 3.65
CA GLY A 204 -24.78 -11.09 5.00
C GLY A 204 -24.77 -12.59 5.32
N PRO A 205 -25.01 -12.94 6.61
CA PRO A 205 -25.00 -14.34 7.04
C PRO A 205 -26.02 -15.22 6.31
N GLU A 206 -27.22 -14.71 6.04
CA GLU A 206 -28.26 -15.47 5.32
C GLU A 206 -27.87 -15.76 3.86
N GLY A 207 -27.26 -14.77 3.18
CA GLY A 207 -26.74 -14.95 1.83
C GLY A 207 -25.59 -15.98 1.79
N VAL A 208 -24.70 -15.94 2.78
CA VAL A 208 -23.62 -16.93 2.91
C VAL A 208 -24.19 -18.33 3.17
N ALA A 209 -25.16 -18.48 4.08
CA ALA A 209 -25.80 -19.77 4.34
C ALA A 209 -26.43 -20.37 3.06
N ALA A 210 -27.06 -19.52 2.24
CA ALA A 210 -27.65 -19.94 0.97
C ALA A 210 -26.58 -20.40 -0.05
N GLU A 211 -25.43 -19.72 -0.14
CA GLU A 211 -24.31 -20.15 -1.01
C GLU A 211 -23.67 -21.44 -0.51
N LEU A 212 -23.47 -21.59 0.80
CA LEU A 212 -22.93 -22.81 1.41
C LEU A 212 -23.83 -24.01 1.13
N ALA A 213 -25.16 -23.84 1.24
CA ALA A 213 -26.13 -24.88 0.92
C ALA A 213 -26.06 -25.32 -0.56
N GLN A 214 -25.84 -24.38 -1.50
CA GLN A 214 -25.63 -24.70 -2.91
C GLN A 214 -24.35 -25.52 -3.17
N SER A 215 -23.36 -25.40 -2.29
CA SER A 215 -22.12 -26.17 -2.33
C SER A 215 -22.20 -27.49 -1.54
N GLY A 216 -23.40 -27.88 -1.09
CA GLY A 216 -23.63 -29.14 -0.36
C GLY A 216 -23.26 -29.11 1.12
N ILE A 217 -23.03 -27.92 1.70
CA ILE A 217 -22.80 -27.72 3.12
C ILE A 217 -24.16 -27.55 3.80
N ASP A 218 -24.48 -28.44 4.74
CA ASP A 218 -25.79 -28.44 5.40
C ASP A 218 -25.98 -27.28 6.39
N GLY A 219 -27.22 -27.10 6.89
CA GLY A 219 -27.57 -25.97 7.73
C GLY A 219 -26.85 -25.96 9.09
N ASP A 220 -26.56 -27.13 9.66
CA ASP A 220 -25.87 -27.24 10.94
C ASP A 220 -24.38 -26.90 10.76
N GLN A 221 -23.76 -27.42 9.71
CA GLN A 221 -22.39 -27.09 9.31
C GLN A 221 -22.25 -25.58 9.02
N ALA A 222 -23.16 -25.02 8.21
CA ALA A 222 -23.18 -23.58 7.89
C ALA A 222 -23.35 -22.72 9.15
N SER A 223 -24.20 -23.12 10.09
CA SER A 223 -24.39 -22.42 11.37
C SER A 223 -23.10 -22.34 12.18
N VAL A 224 -22.34 -23.43 12.29
CA VAL A 224 -21.06 -23.42 13.01
C VAL A 224 -20.02 -22.54 12.30
N LEU A 225 -19.91 -22.63 10.98
CA LEU A 225 -19.01 -21.76 10.18
C LEU A 225 -19.34 -20.29 10.34
N LEU A 226 -20.62 -19.92 10.35
CA LEU A 226 -21.06 -18.54 10.57
C LEU A 226 -20.81 -18.07 12.00
N GLN A 227 -20.96 -18.94 13.02
CA GLN A 227 -20.61 -18.62 14.40
C GLN A 227 -19.09 -18.42 14.56
N MET A 228 -18.27 -19.27 13.93
CA MET A 228 -16.82 -19.08 13.88
C MET A 228 -16.47 -17.72 13.27
N ALA A 229 -17.07 -17.33 12.14
CA ALA A 229 -16.82 -16.07 11.46
C ALA A 229 -17.17 -14.83 12.31
N GLN A 230 -17.96 -14.96 13.37
CA GLN A 230 -18.27 -13.88 14.31
C GLN A 230 -17.21 -13.73 15.42
N ILE A 231 -16.19 -14.58 15.46
CA ILE A 231 -15.11 -14.47 16.44
C ILE A 231 -14.17 -13.37 15.97
N ARG A 232 -14.20 -12.24 16.70
CA ARG A 232 -13.31 -11.12 16.50
C ARG A 232 -12.86 -10.59 17.86
N THR A 233 -11.55 -10.68 18.15
CA THR A 233 -10.96 -10.28 19.41
C THR A 233 -9.44 -10.20 19.33
N SER A 234 -8.81 -9.38 20.17
CA SER A 234 -7.35 -9.38 20.36
C SER A 234 -6.90 -10.35 21.47
N ASP A 235 -7.84 -10.97 22.20
CA ASP A 235 -7.54 -11.88 23.30
C ASP A 235 -7.47 -13.33 22.80
N ALA A 236 -6.27 -13.91 22.86
CA ALA A 236 -6.02 -15.30 22.47
C ALA A 236 -6.83 -16.31 23.31
N SER A 237 -7.11 -16.01 24.59
CA SER A 237 -7.90 -16.89 25.46
C SER A 237 -9.38 -16.91 25.05
N GLU A 238 -9.90 -15.78 24.60
CA GLU A 238 -11.27 -15.67 24.08
C GLU A 238 -11.42 -16.44 22.75
N VAL A 239 -10.42 -16.37 21.85
CA VAL A 239 -10.42 -17.16 20.61
C VAL A 239 -10.55 -18.66 20.94
N ARG A 240 -9.71 -19.16 21.87
CA ARG A 240 -9.75 -20.58 22.32
C ARG A 240 -11.11 -20.95 22.89
N ALA A 241 -11.62 -20.15 23.82
CA ALA A 241 -12.87 -20.42 24.50
C ALA A 241 -14.07 -20.45 23.53
N ARG A 242 -14.15 -19.50 22.62
CA ARG A 242 -15.24 -19.40 21.65
C ARG A 242 -15.21 -20.52 20.62
N LEU A 243 -14.04 -20.91 20.11
CA LEU A 243 -13.91 -22.06 19.21
C LEU A 243 -14.26 -23.38 19.94
N ALA A 244 -13.78 -23.58 21.18
CA ALA A 244 -14.13 -24.75 21.96
C ALA A 244 -15.65 -24.87 22.21
N ALA A 245 -16.35 -23.77 22.40
CA ALA A 245 -17.80 -23.73 22.57
C ALA A 245 -18.59 -24.18 21.30
N LEU A 246 -17.96 -24.16 20.14
CA LEU A 246 -18.58 -24.68 18.89
C LEU A 246 -18.57 -26.21 18.80
N GLY A 247 -17.87 -26.90 19.72
CA GLY A 247 -17.78 -28.34 19.72
C GLY A 247 -16.94 -28.95 18.60
N VAL A 248 -16.08 -28.15 17.98
CA VAL A 248 -15.16 -28.55 16.90
C VAL A 248 -13.78 -28.90 17.46
N GLY A 249 -13.05 -29.80 16.79
CA GLY A 249 -11.71 -30.23 17.20
C GLY A 249 -11.00 -31.00 16.09
N GLY A 250 -9.72 -31.28 16.28
CA GLY A 250 -8.88 -32.04 15.36
C GLY A 250 -7.47 -31.48 15.28
N GLU A 251 -6.54 -32.30 14.81
CA GLU A 251 -5.11 -31.97 14.83
C GLU A 251 -4.79 -30.69 14.04
N LEU A 252 -5.39 -30.52 12.87
CA LEU A 252 -5.19 -29.33 12.02
C LEU A 252 -5.74 -28.07 12.70
N LEU A 253 -6.92 -28.17 13.35
CA LEU A 253 -7.49 -27.05 14.10
C LEU A 253 -6.59 -26.67 15.29
N ASP A 254 -6.10 -27.66 16.03
CA ASP A 254 -5.22 -27.43 17.20
C ASP A 254 -3.92 -26.78 16.78
N GLU A 255 -3.32 -27.18 15.64
CA GLU A 255 -2.12 -26.57 15.07
C GLU A 255 -2.38 -25.10 14.70
N GLY A 256 -3.43 -24.84 13.90
CA GLY A 256 -3.78 -23.49 13.47
C GLY A 256 -4.15 -22.57 14.64
N LEU A 257 -4.85 -23.09 15.65
CA LEU A 257 -5.21 -22.35 16.85
C LEU A 257 -3.98 -22.03 17.71
N LYS A 258 -3.02 -22.94 17.81
CA LYS A 258 -1.75 -22.72 18.49
C LYS A 258 -1.00 -21.55 17.81
N GLU A 259 -0.82 -21.61 16.49
CA GLU A 259 -0.15 -20.57 15.71
C GLU A 259 -0.86 -19.20 15.86
N LEU A 260 -2.18 -19.15 15.66
CA LEU A 260 -2.96 -17.91 15.75
C LEU A 260 -2.86 -17.28 17.15
N THR A 261 -2.99 -18.08 18.21
CA THR A 261 -2.95 -17.55 19.58
C THR A 261 -1.54 -17.16 20.02
N GLU A 262 -0.49 -17.87 19.57
CA GLU A 262 0.91 -17.48 19.79
C GLU A 262 1.20 -16.12 19.10
N LEU A 263 0.69 -15.93 17.88
CA LEU A 263 0.80 -14.67 17.15
C LEU A 263 0.13 -13.53 17.92
N LEU A 264 -1.12 -13.71 18.36
CA LEU A 264 -1.87 -12.70 19.12
C LEU A 264 -1.18 -12.34 20.45
N ASP A 265 -0.78 -13.35 21.24
CA ASP A 265 -0.11 -13.14 22.50
C ASP A 265 1.20 -12.38 22.35
N THR A 266 1.97 -12.71 21.30
CA THR A 266 3.26 -12.06 21.04
C THR A 266 3.07 -10.65 20.49
N ALA A 267 2.12 -10.47 19.57
CA ALA A 267 1.79 -9.16 19.02
C ALA A 267 1.29 -8.19 20.10
N ASN A 268 0.38 -8.66 20.97
CA ASN A 268 -0.18 -7.84 22.07
C ASN A 268 0.87 -7.43 23.11
N LYS A 269 1.90 -8.25 23.35
CA LYS A 269 3.02 -7.86 24.22
C LYS A 269 3.87 -6.74 23.65
N ARG A 270 4.02 -6.71 22.32
CA ARG A 270 4.88 -5.72 21.62
C ARG A 270 4.11 -4.45 21.25
N MET A 271 2.88 -4.59 20.76
CA MET A 271 2.02 -3.49 20.28
C MET A 271 0.56 -3.78 20.62
N PRO A 272 0.10 -3.45 21.85
CA PRO A 272 -1.24 -3.76 22.31
C PRO A 272 -2.34 -3.25 21.37
N GLY A 273 -3.26 -4.13 20.96
CA GLY A 273 -4.41 -3.79 20.14
C GLY A 273 -4.13 -3.55 18.63
N ALA A 274 -2.88 -3.62 18.20
CA ALA A 274 -2.53 -3.44 16.79
C ALA A 274 -2.95 -4.62 15.91
N VAL A 275 -3.00 -5.83 16.48
CA VAL A 275 -3.39 -7.07 15.78
C VAL A 275 -4.61 -7.66 16.44
N VAL A 276 -5.61 -8.00 15.65
CA VAL A 276 -6.90 -8.54 16.08
C VAL A 276 -7.21 -9.82 15.30
N ALA A 277 -7.54 -10.92 15.98
CA ALA A 277 -8.09 -12.07 15.28
C ALA A 277 -9.46 -11.73 14.71
N ASP A 278 -9.69 -12.08 13.46
CA ASP A 278 -10.98 -11.99 12.80
C ASP A 278 -11.19 -13.24 11.93
N LEU A 279 -11.93 -14.21 12.48
CA LEU A 279 -12.06 -15.52 11.86
C LEU A 279 -12.96 -15.54 10.62
N LYS A 280 -13.58 -14.41 10.25
CA LYS A 280 -14.25 -14.27 8.95
C LYS A 280 -13.28 -14.16 7.79
N ILE A 281 -12.02 -13.75 8.04
CA ILE A 281 -10.97 -13.70 7.00
C ILE A 281 -10.64 -15.13 6.60
N ALA A 282 -11.30 -15.58 5.56
CA ALA A 282 -11.19 -16.94 5.08
C ALA A 282 -10.40 -17.02 3.77
N ARG A 283 -10.28 -15.88 3.06
CA ARG A 283 -9.69 -15.79 1.74
C ARG A 283 -8.41 -14.97 1.74
N GLY A 284 -7.52 -15.39 0.98
CA GLY A 284 -6.37 -14.75 0.39
C GLY A 284 -6.20 -15.38 -0.97
N LEU A 285 -5.07 -15.19 -1.60
CA LEU A 285 -4.75 -15.92 -2.82
C LEU A 285 -4.64 -17.43 -2.48
N ASP A 286 -5.08 -18.30 -3.36
CA ASP A 286 -5.19 -19.76 -3.14
C ASP A 286 -3.90 -20.45 -2.70
N TYR A 287 -2.78 -19.74 -2.73
CA TYR A 287 -1.46 -20.23 -2.33
C TYR A 287 -1.10 -20.00 -0.85
N TYR A 288 -1.96 -19.35 -0.04
CA TYR A 288 -1.67 -19.18 1.39
C TYR A 288 -1.89 -20.49 2.15
N THR A 289 -0.96 -20.77 3.09
CA THR A 289 -0.87 -22.04 3.81
C THR A 289 -0.94 -21.91 5.33
N GLY A 290 -0.80 -20.71 5.88
CA GLY A 290 -0.79 -20.43 7.31
C GLY A 290 -1.56 -19.17 7.66
N SER A 291 -0.90 -18.25 8.35
CA SER A 291 -1.50 -16.96 8.71
C SER A 291 -1.91 -16.16 7.48
N VAL A 292 -3.08 -15.53 7.57
CA VAL A 292 -3.62 -14.60 6.57
C VAL A 292 -3.97 -13.29 7.25
N TYR A 293 -3.73 -12.18 6.55
CA TYR A 293 -3.84 -10.84 7.10
C TYR A 293 -4.68 -9.95 6.22
N GLU A 294 -5.42 -9.06 6.86
CA GLU A 294 -6.05 -7.90 6.28
C GLU A 294 -5.83 -6.68 7.17
N SER A 295 -6.35 -5.54 6.80
CA SER A 295 -6.31 -4.35 7.64
C SER A 295 -7.56 -3.52 7.47
N GLU A 296 -7.91 -2.76 8.50
CA GLU A 296 -8.98 -1.78 8.45
C GLU A 296 -8.52 -0.44 9.05
N ILE A 297 -9.08 0.65 8.54
CA ILE A 297 -8.93 1.99 9.10
C ILE A 297 -10.16 2.25 9.97
N GLU A 298 -9.96 2.64 11.22
CA GLU A 298 -11.05 2.94 12.16
C GLU A 298 -11.94 4.08 11.61
N GLY A 299 -13.26 3.83 11.57
CA GLY A 299 -14.24 4.76 11.01
C GLY A 299 -14.30 4.82 9.48
N HIS A 300 -13.54 3.97 8.79
CA HIS A 300 -13.53 3.84 7.33
C HIS A 300 -13.57 2.37 6.87
N GLU A 301 -14.29 1.53 7.62
CA GLU A 301 -14.43 0.10 7.34
C GLU A 301 -15.08 -0.18 5.98
N ASP A 302 -15.88 0.78 5.48
CA ASP A 302 -16.49 0.76 4.14
C ASP A 302 -15.46 0.71 3.00
N LEU A 303 -14.24 1.21 3.24
CA LEU A 303 -13.14 1.10 2.28
C LEU A 303 -12.72 -0.38 2.10
N GLY A 304 -12.91 -1.21 3.12
CA GLY A 304 -12.38 -2.56 3.19
C GLY A 304 -10.84 -2.56 3.37
N SER A 305 -10.23 -3.73 3.20
CA SER A 305 -8.80 -3.89 3.46
C SER A 305 -7.93 -3.03 2.54
N ILE A 306 -6.98 -2.30 3.14
CA ILE A 306 -5.94 -1.54 2.44
C ILE A 306 -4.59 -2.27 2.42
N CYS A 307 -4.42 -3.26 3.30
CA CYS A 307 -3.25 -4.13 3.36
C CYS A 307 -3.72 -5.58 3.51
N SER A 308 -3.18 -6.48 2.72
CA SER A 308 -3.48 -7.91 2.81
C SER A 308 -2.23 -8.74 2.54
N GLY A 309 -2.25 -9.98 3.00
CA GLY A 309 -1.13 -10.90 2.80
C GLY A 309 -1.30 -12.22 3.51
N GLY A 310 -0.22 -13.00 3.58
CA GLY A 310 -0.21 -14.28 4.28
C GLY A 310 1.07 -15.08 4.07
N ARG A 311 1.13 -16.23 4.73
CA ARG A 311 2.17 -17.23 4.54
C ARG A 311 1.91 -18.07 3.29
N TYR A 312 2.96 -18.33 2.53
CA TYR A 312 2.96 -19.19 1.34
C TYR A 312 4.18 -20.10 1.36
N ASP A 313 3.99 -21.41 1.13
CA ASP A 313 5.08 -22.39 1.23
C ASP A 313 5.51 -22.94 -0.13
N SER A 314 4.67 -22.84 -1.16
CA SER A 314 4.91 -23.50 -2.46
C SER A 314 5.01 -22.56 -3.66
N LEU A 315 4.94 -21.24 -3.43
CA LEU A 315 4.89 -20.24 -4.49
C LEU A 315 6.20 -20.12 -5.26
N ALA A 316 7.31 -20.06 -4.52
CA ALA A 316 8.65 -20.04 -5.07
C ALA A 316 9.29 -21.42 -4.87
N LYS A 317 9.53 -22.12 -5.97
CA LYS A 317 10.18 -23.44 -5.96
C LYS A 317 11.03 -23.65 -7.21
N ASP A 318 12.18 -24.26 -7.02
CA ASP A 318 13.10 -24.69 -8.07
C ASP A 318 13.32 -26.20 -7.95
N GLY A 319 12.53 -26.97 -8.71
CA GLY A 319 12.64 -28.43 -8.74
C GLY A 319 12.60 -29.08 -7.36
N LYS A 320 13.75 -29.13 -6.69
CA LYS A 320 13.91 -29.76 -5.37
C LYS A 320 13.87 -28.79 -4.20
N ARG A 321 14.05 -27.47 -4.43
CA ARG A 321 14.09 -26.46 -3.38
C ARG A 321 12.78 -25.70 -3.33
N THR A 322 12.29 -25.50 -2.12
CA THR A 322 11.15 -24.63 -1.83
C THR A 322 11.64 -23.42 -1.05
N TYR A 323 11.00 -22.30 -1.31
CA TYR A 323 11.31 -21.04 -0.64
C TYR A 323 10.03 -20.53 0.04
N PRO A 324 9.71 -21.07 1.24
CA PRO A 324 8.54 -20.62 1.99
C PRO A 324 8.69 -19.14 2.34
N GLY A 325 7.59 -18.43 2.28
CA GLY A 325 7.57 -16.99 2.56
C GLY A 325 6.33 -16.54 3.30
N VAL A 326 6.43 -15.36 3.87
CA VAL A 326 5.29 -14.59 4.39
C VAL A 326 5.43 -13.16 3.89
N GLY A 327 4.34 -12.58 3.44
CA GLY A 327 4.34 -11.23 2.87
C GLY A 327 3.03 -10.49 3.06
N LEU A 328 3.12 -9.16 3.13
CA LEU A 328 1.99 -8.25 3.16
C LEU A 328 2.17 -7.16 2.11
N SER A 329 1.04 -6.76 1.51
CA SER A 329 0.97 -5.75 0.45
C SER A 329 -0.01 -4.64 0.82
N ILE A 330 0.44 -3.39 0.73
CA ILE A 330 -0.40 -2.19 0.88
C ILE A 330 -0.81 -1.68 -0.51
N GLY A 331 -2.11 -1.50 -0.71
CA GLY A 331 -2.66 -0.79 -1.86
C GLY A 331 -2.50 0.74 -1.70
N VAL A 332 -1.31 1.27 -1.99
CA VAL A 332 -0.98 2.69 -1.75
C VAL A 332 -1.94 3.63 -2.46
N SER A 333 -2.23 3.40 -3.74
CA SER A 333 -3.15 4.27 -4.48
C SER A 333 -4.57 4.26 -3.90
N ARG A 334 -5.01 3.13 -3.33
CA ARG A 334 -6.30 3.01 -2.64
C ARG A 334 -6.33 3.86 -1.38
N LEU A 335 -5.28 3.76 -0.57
CA LEU A 335 -5.10 4.56 0.65
C LEU A 335 -5.08 6.06 0.32
N VAL A 336 -4.22 6.47 -0.61
CA VAL A 336 -4.06 7.88 -1.03
C VAL A 336 -5.36 8.43 -1.61
N SER A 337 -6.09 7.65 -2.43
CA SER A 337 -7.39 8.05 -2.95
C SER A 337 -8.37 8.36 -1.82
N ARG A 338 -8.42 7.51 -0.79
CA ARG A 338 -9.30 7.72 0.37
C ARG A 338 -8.85 8.93 1.20
N MET A 339 -7.55 9.09 1.44
CA MET A 339 -7.00 10.24 2.15
C MET A 339 -7.41 11.59 1.52
N ILE A 340 -7.54 11.62 0.19
CA ILE A 340 -7.93 12.80 -0.59
C ILE A 340 -9.46 12.95 -0.68
N SER A 341 -10.19 11.87 -0.94
CA SER A 341 -11.64 11.91 -1.22
C SER A 341 -12.49 12.10 0.04
N ALA A 342 -12.09 11.50 1.17
CA ALA A 342 -12.63 11.78 2.49
C ALA A 342 -11.57 12.56 3.26
N PRO A 343 -11.45 13.89 3.11
CA PRO A 343 -10.25 14.66 3.36
C PRO A 343 -9.70 14.44 4.77
N MET A 344 -8.91 13.37 4.92
CA MET A 344 -8.24 13.02 6.17
C MET A 344 -7.01 13.88 6.40
N VAL A 345 -6.39 14.31 5.28
CA VAL A 345 -5.14 15.07 5.29
C VAL A 345 -5.13 16.15 4.23
N THR A 346 -4.33 17.17 4.45
CA THR A 346 -4.00 18.21 3.48
C THR A 346 -2.49 18.36 3.37
N ALA A 347 -1.97 18.76 2.21
CA ALA A 347 -0.58 19.13 2.08
C ALA A 347 -0.38 20.56 2.52
N SER A 348 0.69 20.84 3.26
CA SER A 348 1.03 22.18 3.74
C SER A 348 1.22 23.18 2.58
N ARG A 349 1.57 22.71 1.40
CA ARG A 349 1.69 23.47 0.16
C ARG A 349 1.58 22.60 -1.08
N LYS A 350 1.34 23.24 -2.24
CA LYS A 350 1.08 22.53 -3.52
C LYS A 350 2.33 22.31 -4.38
N VAL A 351 3.46 22.83 -3.92
CA VAL A 351 4.75 22.79 -4.64
C VAL A 351 5.89 22.59 -3.63
N PRO A 352 7.06 22.08 -4.04
CA PRO A 352 8.19 21.91 -3.14
C PRO A 352 8.83 23.25 -2.69
N THR A 353 8.55 24.34 -3.40
CA THR A 353 9.11 25.67 -3.14
C THR A 353 8.78 26.18 -1.75
N ALA A 354 9.79 26.63 -1.02
CA ALA A 354 9.65 27.28 0.29
C ALA A 354 9.71 28.81 0.20
N VAL A 355 10.45 29.34 -0.76
CA VAL A 355 10.68 30.79 -0.93
C VAL A 355 10.39 31.21 -2.36
N VAL A 356 9.66 32.31 -2.56
CA VAL A 356 9.59 33.02 -3.84
C VAL A 356 10.39 34.31 -3.74
N VAL A 357 11.39 34.48 -4.58
CA VAL A 357 12.10 35.76 -4.71
C VAL A 357 11.31 36.69 -5.63
N ALA A 358 10.90 37.82 -5.12
CA ALA A 358 10.16 38.82 -5.88
C ALA A 358 11.07 39.49 -6.94
N VAL A 359 10.45 39.93 -8.03
CA VAL A 359 11.11 40.71 -9.10
C VAL A 359 10.58 42.11 -9.05
N ILE A 360 11.47 43.07 -8.80
CA ILE A 360 11.12 44.50 -8.69
C ILE A 360 10.81 45.09 -10.09
N ALA A 361 11.72 44.89 -11.03
CA ALA A 361 11.60 45.24 -12.45
C ALA A 361 12.26 44.17 -13.30
N GLU A 362 11.81 43.97 -14.56
CA GLU A 362 12.37 42.92 -15.41
C GLU A 362 13.86 43.15 -15.71
N GLU A 363 14.30 44.38 -15.75
CA GLU A 363 15.71 44.78 -15.91
C GLU A 363 16.58 44.34 -14.71
N GLN A 364 15.96 44.13 -13.56
CA GLN A 364 16.62 43.71 -12.33
C GLN A 364 16.42 42.19 -12.03
N ARG A 365 15.83 41.45 -12.90
CA ARG A 365 15.56 40.00 -12.73
C ARG A 365 16.81 39.22 -12.35
N GLU A 366 17.96 39.57 -12.95
CA GLU A 366 19.25 38.92 -12.68
C GLU A 366 19.61 38.91 -11.19
N ARG A 367 19.29 40.01 -10.46
CA ARG A 367 19.48 40.09 -9.01
C ARG A 367 18.61 39.07 -8.27
N SER A 368 17.34 38.92 -8.65
CA SER A 368 16.44 37.97 -8.03
C SER A 368 16.89 36.53 -8.33
N GLU A 369 17.38 36.25 -9.55
CA GLU A 369 17.93 34.94 -9.89
C GLU A 369 19.22 34.63 -9.12
N THR A 370 20.09 35.65 -8.89
CA THR A 370 21.30 35.50 -8.07
C THR A 370 20.97 35.15 -6.64
N ILE A 371 20.00 35.83 -6.02
CA ILE A 371 19.52 35.53 -4.67
C ILE A 371 18.97 34.12 -4.61
N ALA A 372 18.12 33.73 -5.57
CA ALA A 372 17.57 32.40 -5.65
C ALA A 372 18.65 31.30 -5.82
N ALA A 373 19.69 31.59 -6.61
CA ALA A 373 20.82 30.67 -6.78
C ALA A 373 21.58 30.46 -5.46
N VAL A 374 21.81 31.51 -4.68
CA VAL A 374 22.43 31.41 -3.36
C VAL A 374 21.58 30.57 -2.41
N LEU A 375 20.28 30.84 -2.31
CA LEU A 375 19.36 30.06 -1.47
C LEU A 375 19.34 28.58 -1.89
N ARG A 376 19.24 28.30 -3.18
CA ARG A 376 19.26 26.92 -3.73
C ARG A 376 20.59 26.20 -3.44
N SER A 377 21.73 26.89 -3.51
CA SER A 377 23.03 26.30 -3.19
C SER A 377 23.14 25.88 -1.71
N ARG A 378 22.29 26.42 -0.86
CA ARG A 378 22.16 26.09 0.56
C ARG A 378 21.05 25.06 0.85
N GLY A 379 20.44 24.47 -0.18
CA GLY A 379 19.38 23.47 -0.06
C GLY A 379 17.98 24.05 0.19
N ILE A 380 17.80 25.38 0.06
CA ILE A 380 16.50 26.03 0.23
C ILE A 380 15.76 26.03 -1.11
N SER A 381 14.63 25.35 -1.17
CA SER A 381 13.79 25.26 -2.38
C SER A 381 13.19 26.62 -2.71
N THR A 382 13.69 27.25 -3.78
CA THR A 382 13.41 28.64 -4.14
C THR A 382 12.98 28.80 -5.58
N ASP A 383 11.92 29.55 -5.82
CA ASP A 383 11.46 30.00 -7.13
C ASP A 383 11.63 31.51 -7.27
N VAL A 384 11.62 32.02 -8.49
CA VAL A 384 11.61 33.46 -8.79
C VAL A 384 10.24 33.81 -9.36
N ALA A 385 9.69 34.95 -8.94
CA ALA A 385 8.40 35.38 -9.42
C ALA A 385 8.35 35.44 -10.97
N PRO A 386 7.27 34.98 -11.59
CA PRO A 386 7.20 34.81 -13.05
C PRO A 386 7.23 36.13 -13.81
N SER A 387 6.94 37.25 -13.13
CA SER A 387 6.98 38.61 -13.73
C SER A 387 7.15 39.67 -12.67
N ALA A 388 7.66 40.85 -13.06
CA ALA A 388 7.79 42.06 -12.24
C ALA A 388 6.42 42.75 -12.01
N ALA A 389 5.43 41.96 -11.58
CA ALA A 389 4.11 42.47 -11.20
C ALA A 389 4.21 43.20 -9.83
N LYS A 390 3.19 44.02 -9.50
CA LYS A 390 3.11 44.62 -8.17
C LYS A 390 3.26 43.54 -7.10
N PHE A 391 3.99 43.80 -6.00
CA PHE A 391 4.31 42.86 -4.93
C PHE A 391 3.09 42.12 -4.39
N GLY A 392 1.95 42.79 -4.22
CA GLY A 392 0.71 42.10 -3.82
C GLY A 392 0.24 40.98 -4.76
N LYS A 393 0.55 41.06 -6.08
CA LYS A 393 0.28 39.99 -7.01
C LYS A 393 1.30 38.84 -6.89
N GLN A 394 2.55 39.17 -6.59
CA GLN A 394 3.61 38.17 -6.38
C GLN A 394 3.40 37.43 -5.05
N ILE A 395 2.98 38.14 -3.97
CA ILE A 395 2.56 37.51 -2.70
C ILE A 395 1.36 36.57 -2.96
N LYS A 396 0.34 37.03 -3.70
CA LYS A 396 -0.83 36.18 -4.03
C LYS A 396 -0.44 34.98 -4.89
N PHE A 397 0.61 35.07 -5.68
CA PHE A 397 1.15 33.92 -6.42
C PHE A 397 1.75 32.88 -5.46
N ALA A 398 2.50 33.31 -4.44
CA ALA A 398 3.04 32.43 -3.40
C ALA A 398 1.91 31.81 -2.55
N ASP A 399 0.98 32.63 -2.08
CA ASP A 399 -0.16 32.23 -1.25
C ASP A 399 -1.03 31.13 -1.92
N LYS A 400 -1.38 31.30 -3.19
CA LYS A 400 -2.14 30.29 -3.95
C LYS A 400 -1.47 28.90 -4.03
N ARG A 401 -0.16 28.85 -3.83
CA ARG A 401 0.65 27.64 -3.85
C ARG A 401 1.00 27.11 -2.46
N GLY A 402 0.61 27.87 -1.42
CA GLY A 402 0.97 27.59 -0.03
C GLY A 402 2.46 27.84 0.27
N ILE A 403 3.16 28.61 -0.58
CA ILE A 403 4.58 28.95 -0.35
C ILE A 403 4.69 29.91 0.83
N PRO A 404 5.41 29.55 1.90
CA PRO A 404 5.37 30.32 3.15
C PRO A 404 6.11 31.64 3.08
N PHE A 405 7.18 31.76 2.29
CA PHE A 405 8.05 32.91 2.31
C PHE A 405 8.14 33.63 0.97
N VAL A 406 8.11 34.97 1.03
CA VAL A 406 8.44 35.83 -0.10
C VAL A 406 9.64 36.67 0.24
N TRP A 407 10.67 36.58 -0.58
CA TRP A 407 11.91 37.36 -0.49
C TRP A 407 11.81 38.60 -1.36
N PHE A 408 12.08 39.75 -0.79
CA PHE A 408 12.12 41.05 -1.49
C PHE A 408 13.56 41.53 -1.59
N PRO A 409 14.13 41.58 -2.81
CA PRO A 409 15.43 42.19 -3.02
C PRO A 409 15.38 43.67 -2.57
N GLY A 410 16.37 44.11 -1.80
CA GLY A 410 16.50 45.52 -1.43
C GLY A 410 16.90 46.40 -2.63
N GLU A 411 16.74 47.69 -2.54
CA GLU A 411 17.36 48.62 -3.50
C GLU A 411 18.89 48.65 -3.31
N GLU A 412 19.61 49.25 -4.24
CA GLU A 412 21.08 49.31 -4.19
C GLU A 412 21.52 49.99 -2.87
N GLY A 413 22.28 49.27 -2.04
CA GLY A 413 22.73 49.69 -0.73
C GLY A 413 21.77 49.43 0.44
N SER A 414 20.59 48.84 0.17
CA SER A 414 19.63 48.43 1.20
C SER A 414 19.66 46.91 1.43
N ALA A 415 19.33 46.48 2.65
CA ALA A 415 19.18 45.05 2.95
C ALA A 415 18.00 44.45 2.21
N ASP A 416 18.13 43.17 1.82
CA ASP A 416 17.00 42.39 1.39
C ASP A 416 16.09 42.09 2.59
N THR A 417 14.83 41.77 2.34
CA THR A 417 13.90 41.35 3.37
C THR A 417 13.19 40.06 2.99
N VAL A 418 12.85 39.24 4.00
CA VAL A 418 12.01 38.07 3.83
C VAL A 418 10.73 38.20 4.65
N LYS A 419 9.61 37.88 4.04
CA LYS A 419 8.29 37.92 4.68
C LYS A 419 7.71 36.53 4.80
N ASP A 420 7.35 36.11 6.01
CA ASP A 420 6.42 35.01 6.22
C ASP A 420 5.00 35.51 5.91
N ILE A 421 4.41 35.00 4.85
CA ILE A 421 3.09 35.49 4.41
C ILE A 421 1.94 34.95 5.26
N ARG A 422 2.18 33.96 6.12
CA ARG A 422 1.21 33.38 7.06
C ARG A 422 1.01 34.29 8.28
N SER A 423 2.12 34.73 8.90
CA SER A 423 2.10 35.62 10.05
C SER A 423 2.06 37.09 9.65
N GLY A 424 2.54 37.42 8.45
CA GLY A 424 2.74 38.78 8.00
C GLY A 424 4.05 39.42 8.46
N GLU A 425 4.85 38.73 9.27
CA GLU A 425 6.14 39.21 9.77
C GLU A 425 7.13 39.35 8.61
N GLN A 426 7.88 40.48 8.61
CA GLN A 426 8.91 40.78 7.62
C GLN A 426 10.17 41.23 8.32
N VAL A 427 11.31 40.63 8.02
CA VAL A 427 12.59 40.85 8.64
C VAL A 427 13.68 41.08 7.60
N ASP A 428 14.74 41.81 7.97
CA ASP A 428 15.94 41.89 7.14
C ASP A 428 16.58 40.53 7.00
N ALA A 429 17.06 40.20 5.80
CA ALA A 429 17.62 38.91 5.51
C ALA A 429 18.80 38.98 4.50
N ASP A 430 19.80 38.15 4.74
CA ASP A 430 20.92 37.93 3.84
C ASP A 430 20.80 36.49 3.27
N PRO A 431 20.81 36.32 1.95
CA PRO A 431 20.65 34.99 1.34
C PRO A 431 21.76 33.99 1.69
N HIS A 432 22.94 34.51 2.17
CA HIS A 432 24.04 33.66 2.62
C HIS A 432 23.86 33.13 4.05
N THR A 433 23.08 33.82 4.89
CA THR A 433 22.99 33.49 6.33
C THR A 433 21.57 33.18 6.82
N TRP A 434 20.54 33.66 6.14
CA TRP A 434 19.15 33.42 6.55
C TRP A 434 18.85 31.93 6.67
N VAL A 435 18.17 31.51 7.73
CA VAL A 435 17.84 30.10 8.00
C VAL A 435 16.36 29.85 7.75
N LEU A 436 16.06 28.91 6.83
CA LEU A 436 14.70 28.43 6.65
C LEU A 436 14.28 27.61 7.88
N PRO A 437 13.10 27.86 8.48
CA PRO A 437 12.58 26.99 9.53
C PRO A 437 12.52 25.53 9.07
N GLU A 438 12.94 24.60 9.92
CA GLU A 438 13.01 23.16 9.60
C GLU A 438 11.65 22.60 9.16
N ALA A 439 10.57 23.07 9.79
CA ALA A 439 9.19 22.65 9.44
C ALA A 439 8.79 23.04 8.01
N ASP A 440 9.47 24.02 7.40
CA ASP A 440 9.19 24.52 6.05
C ASP A 440 10.17 23.96 4.99
N ALA A 441 11.15 23.15 5.39
CA ALA A 441 12.18 22.62 4.47
C ALA A 441 11.58 21.81 3.32
N VAL A 442 10.62 20.97 3.63
CA VAL A 442 9.87 20.13 2.65
C VAL A 442 8.36 20.28 2.86
N PRO A 443 7.53 20.04 1.83
CA PRO A 443 6.09 19.93 2.06
C PRO A 443 5.78 18.82 3.06
N THR A 444 4.92 19.12 4.03
CA THR A 444 4.39 18.16 5.01
C THR A 444 2.94 17.83 4.71
N ILE A 445 2.43 16.76 5.28
CA ILE A 445 1.00 16.49 5.31
C ILE A 445 0.49 16.66 6.74
N GLU A 446 -0.68 17.24 6.86
CA GLU A 446 -1.31 17.55 8.14
C GLU A 446 -2.68 16.85 8.21
N LYS A 447 -3.00 16.34 9.39
CA LYS A 447 -4.33 15.78 9.64
C LYS A 447 -5.37 16.92 9.59
N VAL A 448 -6.43 16.72 8.82
CA VAL A 448 -7.58 17.64 8.88
C VAL A 448 -8.26 17.43 10.23
N THR A 449 -8.31 18.48 11.02
CA THR A 449 -9.09 18.53 12.27
C THR A 449 -10.44 19.14 11.94
N ASP A 450 -11.52 18.46 12.32
CA ASP A 450 -12.90 18.98 12.23
C ASP A 450 -13.09 20.31 12.97
#